data_21bb285062530fcfdac574cc68c69df2
#
_entry.id   21bb285062530fcfdac574cc68c69df2
#
_cell.length_a   1.000
_cell.length_b   1.000
_cell.length_c   1.000
_cell.angle_alpha   90.00
_cell.angle_beta   90.00
_cell.angle_gamma   90.00
#
_symmetry.space_group_name_H-M   'P 1'
#
loop_
_entity.id
_entity.type
_entity.pdbx_description
1 polymer ?
#
loop_
_entity_poly.entity_id
_entity_poly.type
_entity_poly.pdbx_seq_one_letter_code
_entity_poly.pdbx_strand_id
1 'polypeptide(L)'
;VPANLTTPEARAQYLETMQQPMQVYPGSQLTVSKIKSVRESQEKAKADAARLGDDSLTVDPNLKDFQNVTEDNGNEPVFLLTNGEGTTVVRQQGVNYFDTSGNRVPVDLKTQKLEPLVVSAAGKYVAVGQHTQELLVTSIHGGLYDWIGLGIKAEIFPPIIFLGVGALTDFGPLLAAPRTLLLGAAAQVGVAATFFMALFMGFNPNEAASIGIIGGADGPTSIFLTMKLAPHLLGAVAVAAYTYMSLVPLIQPPIMALLTTKKERLIRMKSLRTVSKSEKLFFAVLVTIVTILLIPDASPLIGMLMLGNFLRECKVTERLVQASQNEIINIVTIFLGTSVGLTMQGDRFLQAETLLIILLGIVAFGVATAGGVIAAKLMNLIWRKNPVNPLIGSAGVSAVPMAARVSHNVGQKYDPSNYLLMHAMGPNVAGVIGTAVIAGYYIATLAK
;
A
#
# COMPACT_ATOMS: atom_id res chain seq x y z
N VAL A 1 -5.40 36.20 -13.14
CA VAL A 1 -6.45 35.76 -14.09
C VAL A 1 -5.79 35.51 -15.45
N PRO A 2 -5.91 34.32 -16.08
CA PRO A 2 -5.35 34.08 -17.40
C PRO A 2 -5.88 35.07 -18.43
N ALA A 3 -5.00 35.57 -19.33
CA ALA A 3 -5.33 36.60 -20.33
C ALA A 3 -6.41 36.17 -21.36
N ASN A 4 -6.72 34.86 -21.39
CA ASN A 4 -7.72 34.30 -22.33
C ASN A 4 -9.17 34.31 -21.75
N LEU A 5 -9.37 34.76 -20.53
CA LEU A 5 -10.71 34.86 -19.92
C LEU A 5 -11.32 36.25 -20.31
N THR A 6 -12.04 36.29 -21.42
CA THR A 6 -12.55 37.53 -22.03
C THR A 6 -13.92 37.97 -21.50
N THR A 7 -14.71 37.09 -20.91
CA THR A 7 -16.05 37.41 -20.42
C THR A 7 -16.09 37.61 -18.90
N PRO A 8 -16.93 38.50 -18.37
CA PRO A 8 -17.10 38.72 -16.93
C PRO A 8 -17.50 37.46 -16.19
N GLU A 9 -18.37 36.63 -16.80
CA GLU A 9 -18.85 35.37 -16.25
C GLU A 9 -17.76 34.30 -16.10
N ALA A 10 -16.91 34.17 -17.15
CA ALA A 10 -15.75 33.27 -17.11
C ALA A 10 -14.72 33.66 -16.04
N ARG A 11 -14.57 34.98 -15.82
CA ARG A 11 -13.72 35.55 -14.76
C ARG A 11 -14.30 35.28 -13.37
N ALA A 12 -15.62 35.48 -13.18
CA ALA A 12 -16.31 35.19 -11.92
C ALA A 12 -16.22 33.70 -11.58
N GLN A 13 -16.44 32.83 -12.54
CA GLN A 13 -16.31 31.38 -12.36
C GLN A 13 -14.88 30.96 -12.03
N TYR A 14 -13.86 31.56 -12.66
CA TYR A 14 -12.46 31.32 -12.33
C TYR A 14 -12.13 31.77 -10.91
N LEU A 15 -12.61 32.94 -10.49
CA LEU A 15 -12.40 33.46 -9.13
C LEU A 15 -13.13 32.62 -8.10
N GLU A 16 -14.33 32.13 -8.40
CA GLU A 16 -15.08 31.21 -7.55
C GLU A 16 -14.35 29.87 -7.39
N THR A 17 -13.78 29.35 -8.47
CA THR A 17 -12.94 28.13 -8.44
C THR A 17 -11.69 28.33 -7.58
N MET A 18 -11.08 29.52 -7.62
CA MET A 18 -9.93 29.88 -6.78
C MET A 18 -10.29 30.05 -5.29
N GLN A 19 -11.56 30.30 -4.99
CA GLN A 19 -12.05 30.45 -3.61
C GLN A 19 -12.45 29.13 -2.96
N GLN A 20 -12.54 28.04 -3.71
CA GLN A 20 -12.86 26.74 -3.13
C GLN A 20 -11.71 26.24 -2.23
N PRO A 21 -12.02 25.68 -1.07
CA PRO A 21 -10.99 25.15 -0.17
C PRO A 21 -10.24 24.01 -0.84
N MET A 22 -8.92 24.15 -0.91
CA MET A 22 -8.04 23.07 -1.39
C MET A 22 -7.90 22.04 -0.29
N GLN A 23 -8.39 20.84 -0.50
CA GLN A 23 -8.24 19.78 0.48
C GLN A 23 -6.81 19.26 0.50
N VAL A 24 -6.26 19.23 1.68
CA VAL A 24 -4.96 18.65 1.98
C VAL A 24 -5.22 17.36 2.75
N TYR A 25 -4.53 16.29 2.35
CA TYR A 25 -4.68 14.98 3.00
C TYR A 25 -4.41 15.05 4.50
N PRO A 26 -5.09 14.20 5.31
CA PRO A 26 -4.76 14.05 6.73
C PRO A 26 -3.25 13.82 6.90
N GLY A 27 -2.59 14.65 7.73
CA GLY A 27 -1.14 14.58 7.95
C GLY A 27 -0.28 15.50 7.07
N SER A 28 -0.82 16.16 6.03
CA SER A 28 -0.05 17.20 5.34
C SER A 28 -0.03 18.48 6.16
N GLN A 29 1.17 18.91 6.52
CA GLN A 29 1.41 20.11 7.30
C GLN A 29 1.80 21.26 6.35
N LEU A 30 1.30 22.47 6.64
CA LEU A 30 1.74 23.68 5.97
C LEU A 30 3.12 24.07 6.49
N THR A 31 4.01 24.39 5.57
CA THR A 31 5.32 24.96 5.90
C THR A 31 5.34 26.47 5.62
N VAL A 32 6.24 27.17 6.29
CA VAL A 32 6.40 28.63 6.10
C VAL A 32 6.69 28.98 4.65
N SER A 33 7.47 28.16 3.93
CA SER A 33 7.76 28.36 2.51
C SER A 33 6.52 28.25 1.63
N LYS A 34 5.61 27.30 1.92
CA LYS A 34 4.32 27.17 1.21
C LYS A 34 3.41 28.38 1.45
N ILE A 35 3.37 28.89 2.67
CA ILE A 35 2.60 30.08 3.02
C ILE A 35 3.13 31.30 2.25
N LYS A 36 4.46 31.47 2.21
CA LYS A 36 5.13 32.55 1.44
C LYS A 36 4.77 32.49 -0.05
N SER A 37 4.85 31.32 -0.66
CA SER A 37 4.51 31.14 -2.09
C SER A 37 3.02 31.38 -2.40
N VAL A 38 2.13 31.04 -1.48
CA VAL A 38 0.69 31.30 -1.60
C VAL A 38 0.42 32.81 -1.51
N ARG A 39 1.07 33.50 -0.58
CA ARG A 39 0.96 34.94 -0.45
C ARG A 39 1.41 35.67 -1.75
N GLU A 40 2.56 35.32 -2.27
CA GLU A 40 3.06 35.89 -3.52
C GLU A 40 2.10 35.65 -4.68
N SER A 41 1.49 34.45 -4.76
CA SER A 41 0.46 34.13 -5.74
C SER A 41 -0.80 34.96 -5.57
N GLN A 42 -1.24 35.24 -4.33
CA GLN A 42 -2.40 36.07 -4.04
C GLN A 42 -2.13 37.53 -4.38
N GLU A 43 -0.97 38.06 -4.01
CA GLU A 43 -0.58 39.45 -4.35
C GLU A 43 -0.52 39.65 -5.85
N LYS A 44 0.00 38.65 -6.61
CA LYS A 44 -0.01 38.65 -8.06
C LYS A 44 -1.42 38.57 -8.63
N ALA A 45 -2.27 37.67 -8.11
CA ALA A 45 -3.66 37.54 -8.55
C ALA A 45 -4.45 38.84 -8.30
N LYS A 46 -4.24 39.48 -7.13
CA LYS A 46 -4.83 40.78 -6.81
C LYS A 46 -4.38 41.88 -7.77
N ALA A 47 -3.09 41.96 -8.08
CA ALA A 47 -2.55 42.94 -9.04
C ALA A 47 -3.11 42.71 -10.45
N ASP A 48 -3.25 41.45 -10.87
CA ASP A 48 -3.83 41.10 -12.17
C ASP A 48 -5.34 41.42 -12.25
N ALA A 49 -6.08 41.17 -11.15
CA ALA A 49 -7.50 41.52 -11.03
C ALA A 49 -7.74 43.05 -11.07
N ALA A 50 -6.94 43.84 -10.34
CA ALA A 50 -7.00 45.29 -10.34
C ALA A 50 -6.74 45.87 -11.73
N ARG A 51 -5.83 45.30 -12.52
CA ARG A 51 -5.61 45.68 -13.93
C ARG A 51 -6.82 45.44 -14.81
N LEU A 52 -7.73 44.54 -14.39
CA LEU A 52 -8.97 44.21 -15.09
C LEU A 52 -10.18 44.94 -14.51
N GLY A 53 -9.98 45.84 -13.53
CA GLY A 53 -11.03 46.62 -12.90
C GLY A 53 -11.80 45.85 -11.79
N ASP A 54 -11.22 44.79 -11.24
CA ASP A 54 -11.82 44.03 -10.15
C ASP A 54 -11.02 44.19 -8.84
N ASP A 55 -11.54 45.00 -7.91
CA ASP A 55 -10.92 45.27 -6.61
C ASP A 55 -11.48 44.39 -5.50
N SER A 56 -12.29 43.39 -5.82
CA SER A 56 -12.92 42.50 -4.81
C SER A 56 -11.96 41.50 -4.16
N LEU A 57 -10.82 41.25 -4.77
CA LEU A 57 -9.84 40.27 -4.28
C LEU A 57 -8.98 40.90 -3.15
N THR A 58 -9.10 40.37 -1.97
CA THR A 58 -8.27 40.78 -0.81
C THR A 58 -7.25 39.69 -0.46
N VAL A 59 -6.04 40.11 -0.10
CA VAL A 59 -5.02 39.20 0.48
C VAL A 59 -5.45 38.85 1.89
N ASP A 60 -5.40 37.57 2.26
CA ASP A 60 -5.78 37.11 3.60
C ASP A 60 -4.92 37.82 4.67
N PRO A 61 -5.53 38.54 5.64
CA PRO A 61 -4.80 39.25 6.66
C PRO A 61 -3.90 38.35 7.52
N ASN A 62 -4.25 37.07 7.69
CA ASN A 62 -3.44 36.11 8.44
C ASN A 62 -2.09 35.80 7.76
N LEU A 63 -1.98 36.01 6.45
CA LEU A 63 -0.70 35.87 5.72
C LEU A 63 0.30 37.00 6.03
N LYS A 64 -0.17 38.14 6.55
CA LYS A 64 0.69 39.27 6.91
C LYS A 64 1.52 38.98 8.16
N ASP A 65 1.01 38.15 9.07
CA ASP A 65 1.68 37.85 10.33
C ASP A 65 2.96 37.03 10.13
N PHE A 66 3.13 36.40 8.96
CA PHE A 66 4.34 35.67 8.59
C PHE A 66 5.45 36.52 7.97
N GLN A 67 5.28 37.84 7.87
CA GLN A 67 6.32 38.71 7.30
C GLN A 67 7.64 38.73 8.10
N ASN A 68 7.54 38.47 9.40
CA ASN A 68 8.68 38.54 10.33
C ASN A 68 9.29 37.17 10.66
N VAL A 69 8.82 36.08 10.02
CA VAL A 69 9.42 34.76 10.19
C VAL A 69 10.70 34.72 9.36
N THR A 70 11.85 34.66 10.03
CA THR A 70 13.17 34.63 9.40
C THR A 70 13.32 33.48 8.43
N GLU A 71 14.07 33.70 7.36
CA GLU A 71 14.18 32.83 6.16
C GLU A 71 14.73 31.42 6.41
N ASP A 72 15.32 31.17 7.60
CA ASP A 72 16.11 29.96 7.86
C ASP A 72 15.33 28.67 8.06
N ASN A 73 14.00 28.69 8.15
CA ASN A 73 13.21 27.52 8.53
C ASN A 73 12.00 27.25 7.63
N GLY A 74 12.19 27.34 6.33
CA GLY A 74 11.13 27.23 5.30
C GLY A 74 10.33 25.92 5.28
N ASN A 75 10.73 24.90 6.03
CA ASN A 75 10.09 23.57 6.05
C ASN A 75 9.40 23.23 7.37
N GLU A 76 9.30 24.17 8.32
CA GLU A 76 8.67 23.90 9.60
C GLU A 76 7.15 23.82 9.48
N PRO A 77 6.50 22.81 10.11
CA PRO A 77 5.06 22.69 10.11
C PRO A 77 4.39 23.83 10.91
N VAL A 78 3.26 24.28 10.43
CA VAL A 78 2.50 25.41 11.00
C VAL A 78 1.14 24.93 11.49
N PHE A 79 0.75 25.36 12.70
CA PHE A 79 -0.48 24.98 13.37
C PHE A 79 -1.26 26.21 13.86
N LEU A 80 -2.56 26.03 14.01
CA LEU A 80 -3.43 26.94 14.72
C LEU A 80 -3.58 26.45 16.17
N LEU A 81 -3.07 27.22 17.13
CA LEU A 81 -3.20 26.94 18.54
C LEU A 81 -4.40 27.72 19.09
N THR A 82 -5.42 27.03 19.58
CA THR A 82 -6.60 27.63 20.22
C THR A 82 -6.53 27.37 21.72
N ASN A 83 -6.58 28.44 22.50
CA ASN A 83 -6.68 28.44 23.98
C ASN A 83 -7.89 29.26 24.43
N GLY A 84 -8.14 29.35 25.76
CA GLY A 84 -9.25 30.10 26.32
C GLY A 84 -9.20 31.61 26.08
N GLU A 85 -8.07 32.15 25.63
CA GLU A 85 -7.86 33.58 25.39
C GLU A 85 -7.94 33.96 23.90
N GLY A 86 -7.86 32.96 22.99
CA GLY A 86 -7.92 33.19 21.55
C GLY A 86 -7.23 32.15 20.72
N THR A 87 -6.97 32.51 19.49
CA THR A 87 -6.35 31.62 18.48
C THR A 87 -5.08 32.27 17.94
N THR A 88 -3.96 31.53 17.98
CA THR A 88 -2.64 32.01 17.55
C THR A 88 -2.02 31.02 16.55
N VAL A 89 -1.34 31.54 15.56
CA VAL A 89 -0.58 30.71 14.62
C VAL A 89 0.78 30.39 15.22
N VAL A 90 1.14 29.11 15.25
CA VAL A 90 2.43 28.64 15.77
C VAL A 90 3.14 27.75 14.79
N ARG A 91 4.47 27.79 14.74
CA ARG A 91 5.34 26.89 13.99
C ARG A 91 5.99 25.90 14.94
N GLN A 92 6.21 24.69 14.48
CA GLN A 92 6.85 23.64 15.26
C GLN A 92 8.32 23.46 14.86
N GLN A 93 9.22 23.53 15.85
CA GLN A 93 10.63 23.18 15.72
C GLN A 93 10.94 22.03 16.68
N GLY A 94 11.08 20.83 16.16
CA GLY A 94 11.24 19.64 16.98
C GLY A 94 10.06 19.48 17.96
N VAL A 95 10.33 19.54 19.27
CA VAL A 95 9.30 19.45 20.33
C VAL A 95 8.77 20.79 20.81
N ASN A 96 9.25 21.91 20.28
CA ASN A 96 8.87 23.26 20.70
C ASN A 96 8.00 23.96 19.68
N TYR A 97 7.16 24.88 20.17
CA TYR A 97 6.30 25.72 19.33
C TYR A 97 6.69 27.19 19.51
N PHE A 98 6.65 27.94 18.43
CA PHE A 98 7.03 29.36 18.39
C PHE A 98 5.93 30.16 17.70
N ASP A 99 5.65 31.35 18.20
CA ASP A 99 4.72 32.28 17.56
C ASP A 99 5.31 32.92 16.30
N THR A 100 4.54 33.77 15.63
CA THR A 100 4.96 34.49 14.44
C THR A 100 6.09 35.49 14.69
N SER A 101 6.28 35.91 15.95
CA SER A 101 7.35 36.81 16.40
C SER A 101 8.63 36.06 16.83
N GLY A 102 8.59 34.74 16.81
CA GLY A 102 9.72 33.88 17.18
C GLY A 102 9.82 33.59 18.70
N ASN A 103 8.83 33.95 19.49
CA ASN A 103 8.79 33.65 20.92
C ASN A 103 8.32 32.19 21.10
N ARG A 104 8.91 31.50 22.07
CA ARG A 104 8.48 30.16 22.43
C ARG A 104 7.10 30.19 23.10
N VAL A 105 6.16 29.42 22.54
CA VAL A 105 4.81 29.27 23.08
C VAL A 105 4.71 27.92 23.81
N PRO A 106 4.40 27.89 25.09
CA PRO A 106 4.11 26.66 25.81
C PRO A 106 2.79 26.07 25.29
N VAL A 107 2.81 24.83 24.78
CA VAL A 107 1.61 24.13 24.28
C VAL A 107 1.29 22.99 25.24
N ASP A 108 0.10 23.05 25.86
CA ASP A 108 -0.47 21.98 26.66
C ASP A 108 -1.65 21.33 25.91
N LEU A 109 -1.38 20.18 25.30
CA LEU A 109 -2.37 19.42 24.51
C LEU A 109 -3.56 18.90 25.33
N LYS A 110 -3.56 19.04 26.67
CA LYS A 110 -4.70 18.68 27.52
C LYS A 110 -5.73 19.80 27.62
N THR A 111 -5.29 21.04 27.52
CA THR A 111 -6.13 22.26 27.75
C THR A 111 -6.24 23.10 26.48
N GLN A 112 -5.41 22.88 25.49
CA GLN A 112 -5.31 23.66 24.25
C GLN A 112 -5.50 22.76 23.04
N LYS A 113 -6.14 23.30 22.00
CA LYS A 113 -6.36 22.62 20.74
C LYS A 113 -5.31 23.07 19.73
N LEU A 114 -4.60 22.10 19.14
CA LEU A 114 -3.61 22.35 18.11
C LEU A 114 -4.12 21.74 16.80
N GLU A 115 -4.42 22.59 15.81
CA GLU A 115 -4.93 22.17 14.51
C GLU A 115 -3.95 22.51 13.40
N PRO A 116 -3.63 21.58 12.48
CA PRO A 116 -2.79 21.90 11.35
C PRO A 116 -3.47 22.96 10.45
N LEU A 117 -2.70 23.94 10.01
CA LEU A 117 -3.18 24.93 9.07
C LEU A 117 -3.16 24.42 7.64
N VAL A 118 -4.25 24.64 6.93
CA VAL A 118 -4.43 24.32 5.53
C VAL A 118 -4.75 25.59 4.76
N VAL A 119 -4.21 25.74 3.55
CA VAL A 119 -4.49 26.89 2.70
C VAL A 119 -5.53 26.51 1.66
N SER A 120 -6.57 27.31 1.50
CA SER A 120 -7.53 27.18 0.41
C SER A 120 -6.91 27.63 -0.93
N ALA A 121 -7.53 27.30 -2.05
CA ALA A 121 -7.11 27.77 -3.37
C ALA A 121 -7.10 29.33 -3.48
N ALA A 122 -7.91 30.03 -2.67
CA ALA A 122 -7.89 31.49 -2.51
C ALA A 122 -6.85 31.98 -1.50
N GLY A 123 -6.03 31.08 -0.94
CA GLY A 123 -5.04 31.39 0.07
C GLY A 123 -5.61 31.70 1.46
N LYS A 124 -6.85 31.32 1.72
CA LYS A 124 -7.44 31.42 3.07
C LYS A 124 -6.99 30.24 3.93
N TYR A 125 -6.67 30.51 5.20
CA TYR A 125 -6.40 29.46 6.16
C TYR A 125 -7.70 28.78 6.60
N VAL A 126 -7.70 27.48 6.60
CA VAL A 126 -8.77 26.66 7.17
C VAL A 126 -8.15 25.74 8.21
N ALA A 127 -8.57 25.87 9.46
CA ALA A 127 -8.22 24.89 10.48
C ALA A 127 -8.96 23.58 10.18
N VAL A 128 -8.22 22.48 10.06
CA VAL A 128 -8.81 21.16 9.83
C VAL A 128 -9.02 20.51 11.18
N GLY A 129 -10.26 20.43 11.63
CA GLY A 129 -10.62 19.66 12.82
C GLY A 129 -10.32 18.18 12.63
N GLN A 130 -9.94 17.48 13.71
CA GLN A 130 -9.57 16.05 13.70
C GLN A 130 -10.66 15.09 13.20
N HIS A 131 -11.83 15.55 12.80
CA HIS A 131 -12.99 14.74 12.44
C HIS A 131 -13.46 14.87 10.98
N THR A 132 -12.80 15.63 10.13
CA THR A 132 -13.16 15.68 8.72
C THR A 132 -12.40 14.60 7.94
N GLN A 133 -12.84 13.36 8.07
CA GLN A 133 -12.50 12.26 7.15
C GLN A 133 -13.36 12.29 5.87
N GLU A 134 -13.96 13.39 5.51
CA GLU A 134 -14.67 13.46 4.23
C GLU A 134 -13.69 13.79 3.11
N LEU A 135 -13.51 12.81 2.25
CA LEU A 135 -12.86 12.92 0.94
C LEU A 135 -13.69 13.82 0.02
N LEU A 136 -13.57 15.12 0.16
CA LEU A 136 -13.99 16.04 -0.89
C LEU A 136 -12.82 16.22 -1.87
N VAL A 137 -12.88 15.53 -2.98
CA VAL A 137 -11.95 15.74 -4.11
C VAL A 137 -12.29 17.09 -4.76
N THR A 138 -11.73 18.17 -4.24
CA THR A 138 -11.84 19.48 -4.88
C THR A 138 -10.59 19.73 -5.71
N SER A 139 -10.76 19.78 -7.01
CA SER A 139 -9.81 20.16 -8.07
C SER A 139 -8.35 19.74 -7.83
N ILE A 140 -8.00 18.60 -8.38
CA ILE A 140 -6.60 18.20 -8.57
C ILE A 140 -6.01 19.12 -9.62
N HIS A 141 -5.35 20.20 -9.20
CA HIS A 141 -4.59 21.12 -10.07
C HIS A 141 -3.17 20.58 -10.22
N GLY A 142 -3.03 19.31 -10.58
CA GLY A 142 -1.77 18.65 -10.82
C GLY A 142 -1.66 18.20 -12.27
N GLY A 143 -0.45 17.90 -12.71
CA GLY A 143 -0.20 17.25 -13.98
C GLY A 143 -0.69 15.80 -14.00
N LEU A 144 -0.43 15.09 -15.09
CA LEU A 144 -0.77 13.67 -15.28
C LEU A 144 -0.34 12.78 -14.09
N TYR A 145 0.78 13.12 -13.45
CA TYR A 145 1.29 12.41 -12.27
C TYR A 145 0.31 12.41 -11.11
N ASP A 146 -0.29 13.56 -10.80
CA ASP A 146 -1.21 13.65 -9.66
C ASP A 146 -2.50 12.85 -9.91
N TRP A 147 -2.97 12.85 -11.16
CA TRP A 147 -4.11 12.06 -11.59
C TRP A 147 -3.84 10.56 -11.50
N ILE A 148 -2.69 10.09 -12.00
CA ILE A 148 -2.29 8.68 -11.88
C ILE A 148 -2.07 8.33 -10.41
N GLY A 149 -1.39 9.20 -9.65
CA GLY A 149 -1.13 9.02 -8.21
C GLY A 149 -2.39 8.91 -7.36
N LEU A 150 -3.52 9.50 -7.81
CA LEU A 150 -4.80 9.37 -7.14
C LEU A 150 -5.24 7.91 -6.99
N GLY A 151 -5.00 7.07 -7.98
CA GLY A 151 -5.36 5.66 -7.93
C GLY A 151 -4.62 4.86 -6.83
N ILE A 152 -3.41 5.31 -6.44
CA ILE A 152 -2.71 4.76 -5.27
C ILE A 152 -3.29 5.37 -4.00
N LYS A 153 -3.39 6.70 -3.93
CA LYS A 153 -3.85 7.43 -2.74
C LYS A 153 -5.28 7.07 -2.33
N ALA A 154 -6.15 6.83 -3.32
CA ALA A 154 -7.52 6.36 -3.11
C ALA A 154 -7.62 4.82 -2.97
N GLU A 155 -6.48 4.11 -2.91
CA GLU A 155 -6.40 2.65 -2.73
C GLU A 155 -7.14 1.83 -3.81
N ILE A 156 -7.30 2.39 -5.02
CA ILE A 156 -8.04 1.76 -6.12
C ILE A 156 -7.20 0.68 -6.81
N PHE A 157 -5.91 0.95 -7.06
CA PHE A 157 -5.09 0.07 -7.89
C PHE A 157 -4.83 -1.31 -7.29
N PRO A 158 -4.45 -1.48 -6.00
CA PRO A 158 -4.18 -2.80 -5.45
C PRO A 158 -5.40 -3.73 -5.48
N PRO A 159 -6.63 -3.32 -5.08
CA PRO A 159 -7.82 -4.15 -5.22
C PRO A 159 -8.14 -4.54 -6.67
N ILE A 160 -7.96 -3.63 -7.64
CA ILE A 160 -8.19 -3.96 -9.05
C ILE A 160 -7.17 -4.99 -9.55
N ILE A 161 -5.91 -4.91 -9.12
CA ILE A 161 -4.93 -5.95 -9.43
C ILE A 161 -5.37 -7.29 -8.83
N PHE A 162 -5.92 -7.29 -7.61
CA PHE A 162 -6.44 -8.50 -6.98
C PHE A 162 -7.63 -9.10 -7.75
N LEU A 163 -8.48 -8.28 -8.40
CA LEU A 163 -9.50 -8.77 -9.33
C LEU A 163 -8.87 -9.59 -10.47
N GLY A 164 -7.83 -9.05 -11.10
CA GLY A 164 -7.10 -9.74 -12.17
C GLY A 164 -6.40 -11.01 -11.68
N VAL A 165 -5.74 -10.95 -10.53
CA VAL A 165 -5.11 -12.12 -9.87
C VAL A 165 -6.15 -13.19 -9.56
N GLY A 166 -7.32 -12.82 -9.04
CA GLY A 166 -8.43 -13.75 -8.80
C GLY A 166 -8.93 -14.44 -10.06
N ALA A 167 -9.06 -13.66 -11.14
CA ALA A 167 -9.44 -14.18 -12.45
C ALA A 167 -8.37 -15.13 -13.04
N LEU A 168 -7.09 -14.89 -12.79
CA LEU A 168 -5.98 -15.78 -13.19
C LEU A 168 -5.90 -17.05 -12.33
N THR A 169 -6.37 -17.00 -11.08
CA THR A 169 -6.11 -18.02 -10.06
C THR A 169 -7.12 -19.19 -10.16
N ASP A 170 -6.62 -20.43 -10.15
CA ASP A 170 -7.42 -21.64 -9.97
C ASP A 170 -7.32 -22.15 -8.53
N PHE A 171 -8.41 -22.06 -7.78
CA PHE A 171 -8.49 -22.59 -6.42
C PHE A 171 -8.76 -24.12 -6.37
N GLY A 172 -8.94 -24.77 -7.52
CA GLY A 172 -9.15 -26.21 -7.60
C GLY A 172 -8.10 -27.03 -6.85
N PRO A 173 -6.80 -26.78 -7.06
CA PRO A 173 -5.74 -27.50 -6.31
C PRO A 173 -5.82 -27.35 -4.81
N LEU A 174 -6.17 -26.17 -4.30
CA LEU A 174 -6.37 -25.93 -2.86
C LEU A 174 -7.57 -26.71 -2.33
N LEU A 175 -8.70 -26.69 -3.03
CA LEU A 175 -9.91 -27.41 -2.67
C LEU A 175 -9.72 -28.94 -2.76
N ALA A 176 -8.92 -29.39 -3.71
CA ALA A 176 -8.60 -30.82 -3.85
C ALA A 176 -7.71 -31.34 -2.71
N ALA A 177 -6.86 -30.46 -2.15
CA ALA A 177 -5.95 -30.80 -1.06
C ALA A 177 -5.95 -29.72 0.04
N PRO A 178 -7.02 -29.56 0.84
CA PRO A 178 -7.17 -28.44 1.78
C PRO A 178 -6.06 -28.31 2.82
N ARG A 179 -5.38 -29.42 3.15
CA ARG A 179 -4.21 -29.41 4.05
C ARG A 179 -3.08 -28.52 3.55
N THR A 180 -3.02 -28.20 2.26
CA THR A 180 -2.01 -27.30 1.67
C THR A 180 -2.22 -25.85 2.09
N LEU A 181 -3.41 -25.51 2.63
CA LEU A 181 -3.67 -24.21 3.27
C LEU A 181 -2.68 -23.95 4.41
N LEU A 182 -2.35 -24.98 5.18
CA LEU A 182 -1.37 -24.88 6.27
C LEU A 182 0.02 -24.48 5.80
N LEU A 183 0.40 -24.82 4.56
CA LEU A 183 1.70 -24.43 4.00
C LEU A 183 1.73 -22.95 3.62
N GLY A 184 0.62 -22.43 3.09
CA GLY A 184 0.48 -20.98 2.85
C GLY A 184 0.48 -20.19 4.16
N ALA A 185 -0.23 -20.68 5.18
CA ALA A 185 -0.21 -20.06 6.50
C ALA A 185 1.19 -20.10 7.13
N ALA A 186 1.92 -21.22 7.01
CA ALA A 186 3.26 -21.35 7.55
C ALA A 186 4.29 -20.43 6.87
N ALA A 187 4.13 -20.12 5.59
CA ALA A 187 4.98 -19.16 4.89
C ALA A 187 4.84 -17.73 5.46
N GLN A 188 3.71 -17.40 6.09
CA GLN A 188 3.50 -16.11 6.74
C GLN A 188 4.43 -15.89 7.96
N VAL A 189 5.13 -16.91 8.43
CA VAL A 189 6.24 -16.73 9.39
C VAL A 189 7.28 -15.75 8.88
N GLY A 190 7.47 -15.64 7.55
CA GLY A 190 8.31 -14.62 6.95
C GLY A 190 7.84 -13.20 7.25
N VAL A 191 6.54 -12.95 7.19
CA VAL A 191 5.93 -11.64 7.54
C VAL A 191 6.16 -11.33 9.02
N ALA A 192 5.84 -12.28 9.90
CA ALA A 192 6.01 -12.10 11.34
C ALA A 192 7.48 -11.89 11.74
N ALA A 193 8.40 -12.71 11.21
CA ALA A 193 9.82 -12.59 11.50
C ALA A 193 10.37 -11.22 11.06
N THR A 194 9.97 -10.74 9.89
CA THR A 194 10.43 -9.45 9.37
C THR A 194 9.84 -8.29 10.15
N PHE A 195 8.60 -8.39 10.57
CA PHE A 195 7.98 -7.40 11.47
C PHE A 195 8.79 -7.24 12.76
N PHE A 196 9.12 -8.35 13.43
CA PHE A 196 9.93 -8.29 14.65
C PHE A 196 11.36 -7.80 14.38
N MET A 197 11.99 -8.23 13.28
CA MET A 197 13.33 -7.71 12.92
C MET A 197 13.32 -6.20 12.66
N ALA A 198 12.30 -5.68 11.99
CA ALA A 198 12.15 -4.24 11.77
C ALA A 198 11.97 -3.48 13.10
N LEU A 199 11.16 -4.00 14.04
CA LEU A 199 11.05 -3.43 15.38
C LEU A 199 12.39 -3.40 16.12
N PHE A 200 13.16 -4.49 16.06
CA PHE A 200 14.50 -4.55 16.67
C PHE A 200 15.49 -3.55 16.04
N MET A 201 15.30 -3.20 14.78
CA MET A 201 16.11 -2.18 14.08
C MET A 201 15.68 -0.75 14.36
N GLY A 202 14.62 -0.54 15.17
CA GLY A 202 14.17 0.78 15.62
C GLY A 202 13.03 1.37 14.78
N PHE A 203 12.48 0.65 13.83
CA PHE A 203 11.27 1.09 13.11
C PHE A 203 10.06 1.08 14.05
N ASN A 204 9.16 2.03 13.87
CA ASN A 204 7.91 2.05 14.63
C ASN A 204 6.96 0.90 14.16
N PRO A 205 5.91 0.55 14.92
CA PRO A 205 5.02 -0.58 14.58
C PRO A 205 4.37 -0.46 13.20
N ASN A 206 4.00 0.74 12.75
CA ASN A 206 3.38 0.97 11.44
C ASN A 206 4.39 0.74 10.31
N GLU A 207 5.61 1.24 10.46
CA GLU A 207 6.71 1.01 9.54
C GLU A 207 7.11 -0.46 9.53
N ALA A 208 7.23 -1.08 10.70
CA ALA A 208 7.57 -2.49 10.84
C ALA A 208 6.54 -3.41 10.17
N ALA A 209 5.24 -3.09 10.26
CA ALA A 209 4.19 -3.82 9.55
C ALA A 209 4.31 -3.66 8.03
N SER A 210 4.58 -2.44 7.56
CA SER A 210 4.80 -2.12 6.15
C SER A 210 6.03 -2.81 5.56
N ILE A 211 7.09 -2.96 6.35
CA ILE A 211 8.29 -3.73 5.98
C ILE A 211 8.03 -5.22 6.08
N GLY A 212 7.37 -5.66 7.15
CA GLY A 212 7.08 -7.07 7.42
C GLY A 212 6.29 -7.75 6.30
N ILE A 213 5.30 -7.06 5.72
CA ILE A 213 4.44 -7.62 4.69
C ILE A 213 5.20 -8.03 3.42
N ILE A 214 6.40 -7.48 3.18
CA ILE A 214 7.29 -7.87 2.07
C ILE A 214 7.56 -9.38 2.12
N GLY A 215 7.64 -9.97 3.33
CA GLY A 215 7.82 -11.40 3.53
C GLY A 215 6.72 -12.29 2.95
N GLY A 216 5.54 -11.74 2.71
CA GLY A 216 4.46 -12.43 1.99
C GLY A 216 4.70 -12.58 0.50
N ALA A 217 5.64 -11.82 -0.08
CA ALA A 217 5.94 -11.73 -1.51
C ALA A 217 4.72 -11.34 -2.37
N ASP A 218 3.98 -10.34 -1.90
CA ASP A 218 2.79 -9.80 -2.55
C ASP A 218 2.94 -8.29 -2.76
N GLY A 219 3.30 -7.89 -3.97
CA GLY A 219 3.55 -6.49 -4.33
C GLY A 219 2.35 -5.57 -4.09
N PRO A 220 1.17 -5.88 -4.67
CA PRO A 220 -0.04 -5.09 -4.47
C PRO A 220 -0.46 -4.96 -3.00
N THR A 221 -0.42 -6.04 -2.22
CA THR A 221 -0.71 -6.01 -0.78
C THR A 221 0.30 -5.15 -0.02
N SER A 222 1.58 -5.23 -0.38
CA SER A 222 2.63 -4.40 0.25
C SER A 222 2.37 -2.92 0.01
N ILE A 223 1.97 -2.52 -1.20
CA ILE A 223 1.61 -1.14 -1.52
C ILE A 223 0.36 -0.71 -0.74
N PHE A 224 -0.69 -1.54 -0.73
CA PHE A 224 -1.94 -1.26 -0.03
C PHE A 224 -1.72 -1.00 1.46
N LEU A 225 -0.97 -1.88 2.12
CA LEU A 225 -0.68 -1.75 3.55
C LEU A 225 0.20 -0.53 3.84
N THR A 226 1.29 -0.36 3.06
CA THR A 226 2.25 0.72 3.28
C THR A 226 1.60 2.09 3.07
N MET A 227 0.67 2.20 2.11
CA MET A 227 -0.06 3.43 1.87
C MET A 227 -0.89 3.86 3.08
N LYS A 228 -1.44 2.89 3.83
CA LYS A 228 -2.23 3.15 5.05
C LYS A 228 -1.37 3.41 6.29
N LEU A 229 -0.30 2.65 6.48
CA LEU A 229 0.45 2.65 7.73
C LEU A 229 1.72 3.51 7.70
N ALA A 230 2.43 3.55 6.57
CA ALA A 230 3.70 4.26 6.43
C ALA A 230 3.90 4.79 5.00
N PRO A 231 3.10 5.78 4.53
CA PRO A 231 3.16 6.27 3.15
C PRO A 231 4.53 6.79 2.71
N HIS A 232 5.35 7.26 3.66
CA HIS A 232 6.71 7.76 3.40
C HIS A 232 7.68 6.64 2.97
N LEU A 233 7.41 5.37 3.36
CA LEU A 233 8.20 4.20 2.96
C LEU A 233 7.71 3.55 1.65
N LEU A 234 6.65 4.08 1.02
CA LEU A 234 6.01 3.44 -0.13
C LEU A 234 6.99 3.07 -1.24
N GLY A 235 7.87 3.99 -1.61
CA GLY A 235 8.87 3.75 -2.67
C GLY A 235 9.81 2.60 -2.32
N ALA A 236 10.40 2.61 -1.12
CA ALA A 236 11.34 1.59 -0.65
C ALA A 236 10.68 0.20 -0.54
N VAL A 237 9.50 0.13 0.07
CA VAL A 237 8.75 -1.13 0.26
C VAL A 237 8.30 -1.70 -1.08
N ALA A 238 7.80 -0.87 -1.99
CA ALA A 238 7.36 -1.32 -3.30
C ALA A 238 8.53 -1.88 -4.14
N VAL A 239 9.68 -1.17 -4.17
CA VAL A 239 10.89 -1.66 -4.86
C VAL A 239 11.34 -2.98 -4.27
N ALA A 240 11.44 -3.08 -2.94
CA ALA A 240 11.81 -4.32 -2.28
C ALA A 240 10.84 -5.45 -2.66
N ALA A 241 9.52 -5.27 -2.51
CA ALA A 241 8.51 -6.28 -2.79
C ALA A 241 8.57 -6.80 -4.25
N TYR A 242 8.61 -5.91 -5.23
CA TYR A 242 8.65 -6.31 -6.64
C TYR A 242 10.00 -6.89 -7.06
N THR A 243 11.11 -6.36 -6.53
CA THR A 243 12.45 -6.90 -6.81
C THR A 243 12.56 -8.34 -6.29
N TYR A 244 12.13 -8.60 -5.06
CA TYR A 244 12.21 -9.96 -4.50
C TYR A 244 11.24 -10.91 -5.14
N MET A 245 10.07 -10.45 -5.55
CA MET A 245 9.15 -11.26 -6.35
C MET A 245 9.81 -11.72 -7.65
N SER A 246 10.57 -10.84 -8.31
CA SER A 246 11.34 -11.19 -9.53
C SER A 246 12.51 -12.13 -9.24
N LEU A 247 13.11 -12.07 -8.05
CA LEU A 247 14.23 -12.91 -7.63
C LEU A 247 13.83 -14.26 -7.04
N VAL A 248 12.52 -14.58 -6.97
CA VAL A 248 12.00 -15.89 -6.52
C VAL A 248 12.76 -17.06 -7.14
N PRO A 249 12.99 -17.15 -8.48
CA PRO A 249 13.68 -18.26 -9.10
C PRO A 249 15.15 -18.38 -8.68
N LEU A 250 15.75 -17.33 -8.14
CA LEU A 250 17.13 -17.30 -7.68
C LEU A 250 17.25 -17.64 -6.19
N ILE A 251 16.35 -17.10 -5.36
CA ILE A 251 16.42 -17.21 -3.91
C ILE A 251 15.88 -18.53 -3.38
N GLN A 252 14.76 -19.03 -3.93
CA GLN A 252 14.12 -20.24 -3.42
C GLN A 252 14.92 -21.52 -3.62
N PRO A 253 15.52 -21.82 -4.81
CA PRO A 253 16.16 -23.11 -5.04
C PRO A 253 17.29 -23.45 -4.06
N PRO A 254 18.22 -22.55 -3.70
CA PRO A 254 19.24 -22.85 -2.70
C PRO A 254 18.66 -23.16 -1.32
N ILE A 255 17.63 -22.42 -0.88
CA ILE A 255 16.96 -22.64 0.41
C ILE A 255 16.26 -24.00 0.42
N MET A 256 15.54 -24.34 -0.64
CA MET A 256 14.92 -25.65 -0.80
C MET A 256 15.96 -26.78 -0.78
N ALA A 257 17.09 -26.59 -1.47
CA ALA A 257 18.16 -27.55 -1.50
C ALA A 257 18.83 -27.76 -0.14
N LEU A 258 18.99 -26.68 0.63
CA LEU A 258 19.56 -26.72 1.98
C LEU A 258 18.63 -27.46 2.97
N LEU A 259 17.34 -27.21 2.90
CA LEU A 259 16.37 -27.68 3.88
C LEU A 259 15.77 -29.05 3.57
N THR A 260 16.01 -29.61 2.37
CA THR A 260 15.44 -30.92 1.97
C THR A 260 16.52 -31.91 1.59
N THR A 261 16.27 -33.18 1.89
CA THR A 261 17.13 -34.30 1.45
C THR A 261 16.77 -34.75 0.03
N LYS A 262 17.70 -35.46 -0.64
CA LYS A 262 17.43 -36.03 -1.98
C LYS A 262 16.21 -36.97 -1.94
N LYS A 263 16.04 -37.75 -0.87
CA LYS A 263 14.89 -38.66 -0.72
C LYS A 263 13.56 -37.88 -0.63
N GLU A 264 13.52 -36.80 0.10
CA GLU A 264 12.32 -35.96 0.24
C GLU A 264 11.92 -35.30 -1.09
N ARG A 265 12.90 -34.89 -1.90
CA ARG A 265 12.65 -34.26 -3.22
C ARG A 265 12.06 -35.23 -4.24
N LEU A 266 12.31 -36.53 -4.08
CA LEU A 266 11.79 -37.59 -4.93
C LEU A 266 10.38 -38.04 -4.55
N ILE A 267 9.77 -37.50 -3.49
CA ILE A 267 8.40 -37.86 -3.11
C ILE A 267 7.45 -37.48 -4.25
N ARG A 268 6.79 -38.48 -4.82
CA ARG A 268 5.73 -38.29 -5.82
C ARG A 268 4.39 -38.19 -5.13
N MET A 269 3.65 -37.15 -5.46
CA MET A 269 2.33 -36.94 -4.89
C MET A 269 1.25 -37.61 -5.75
N LYS A 270 0.19 -38.10 -5.09
CA LYS A 270 -0.96 -38.68 -5.79
C LYS A 270 -1.68 -37.59 -6.56
N SER A 271 -2.30 -37.96 -7.71
CA SER A 271 -3.13 -37.04 -8.49
C SER A 271 -4.22 -36.40 -7.61
N LEU A 272 -4.48 -35.11 -7.87
CA LEU A 272 -5.54 -34.37 -7.18
C LEU A 272 -6.91 -34.86 -7.64
N ARG A 273 -7.89 -34.85 -6.73
CA ARG A 273 -9.29 -35.11 -7.10
C ARG A 273 -9.82 -33.98 -8.00
N THR A 274 -10.78 -34.29 -8.82
CA THR A 274 -11.55 -33.28 -9.55
C THR A 274 -12.43 -32.49 -8.59
N VAL A 275 -12.46 -31.18 -8.74
CA VAL A 275 -13.29 -30.27 -7.95
C VAL A 275 -14.44 -29.77 -8.82
N SER A 276 -15.67 -29.83 -8.31
CA SER A 276 -16.83 -29.39 -9.05
C SER A 276 -16.90 -27.86 -9.17
N LYS A 277 -17.63 -27.37 -10.18
CA LYS A 277 -17.90 -25.94 -10.37
C LYS A 277 -18.58 -25.33 -9.13
N SER A 278 -19.56 -26.02 -8.57
CA SER A 278 -20.30 -25.56 -7.39
C SER A 278 -19.39 -25.42 -6.15
N GLU A 279 -18.46 -26.37 -5.93
CA GLU A 279 -17.49 -26.26 -4.85
C GLU A 279 -16.61 -24.99 -4.99
N LYS A 280 -16.14 -24.66 -6.21
CA LYS A 280 -15.32 -23.49 -6.46
C LYS A 280 -16.10 -22.18 -6.24
N LEU A 281 -17.33 -22.10 -6.74
CA LEU A 281 -18.20 -20.94 -6.55
C LEU A 281 -18.54 -20.73 -5.07
N PHE A 282 -18.94 -21.80 -4.38
CA PHE A 282 -19.23 -21.75 -2.95
C PHE A 282 -18.00 -21.30 -2.14
N PHE A 283 -16.82 -21.81 -2.48
CA PHE A 283 -15.58 -21.43 -1.83
C PHE A 283 -15.29 -19.94 -1.94
N ALA A 284 -15.44 -19.35 -3.14
CA ALA A 284 -15.21 -17.92 -3.35
C ALA A 284 -16.13 -17.05 -2.45
N VAL A 285 -17.41 -17.42 -2.38
CA VAL A 285 -18.39 -16.73 -1.52
C VAL A 285 -18.08 -16.96 -0.03
N LEU A 286 -17.79 -18.21 0.36
CA LEU A 286 -17.51 -18.57 1.75
C LEU A 286 -16.27 -17.82 2.26
N VAL A 287 -15.17 -17.83 1.51
CA VAL A 287 -13.94 -17.13 1.92
C VAL A 287 -14.18 -15.63 2.06
N THR A 288 -14.92 -15.03 1.13
CA THR A 288 -15.27 -13.61 1.21
C THR A 288 -16.05 -13.31 2.50
N ILE A 289 -17.12 -14.05 2.78
CA ILE A 289 -17.97 -13.82 3.97
C ILE A 289 -17.15 -14.03 5.24
N VAL A 290 -16.45 -15.16 5.36
CA VAL A 290 -15.69 -15.49 6.58
C VAL A 290 -14.58 -14.46 6.83
N THR A 291 -13.85 -14.06 5.80
CA THR A 291 -12.75 -13.10 5.97
C THR A 291 -13.26 -11.72 6.35
N ILE A 292 -14.33 -11.23 5.71
CA ILE A 292 -14.90 -9.91 6.01
C ILE A 292 -15.49 -9.88 7.43
N LEU A 293 -16.11 -10.97 7.89
CA LEU A 293 -16.64 -11.05 9.26
C LEU A 293 -15.54 -11.05 10.32
N LEU A 294 -14.39 -11.67 10.02
CA LEU A 294 -13.27 -11.76 10.96
C LEU A 294 -12.37 -10.52 10.92
N ILE A 295 -12.09 -10.01 9.73
CA ILE A 295 -11.16 -8.90 9.47
C ILE A 295 -11.74 -8.01 8.38
N PRO A 296 -12.62 -7.03 8.73
CA PRO A 296 -13.28 -6.16 7.77
C PRO A 296 -12.31 -5.40 6.85
N ASP A 297 -11.16 -4.99 7.37
CA ASP A 297 -10.15 -4.24 6.62
C ASP A 297 -9.44 -5.05 5.51
N ALA A 298 -9.58 -6.38 5.49
CA ALA A 298 -9.15 -7.21 4.37
C ALA A 298 -10.14 -7.23 3.20
N SER A 299 -11.34 -6.64 3.37
CA SER A 299 -12.43 -6.72 2.37
C SER A 299 -12.07 -6.20 0.98
N PRO A 300 -11.31 -5.10 0.79
CA PRO A 300 -10.99 -4.61 -0.55
C PRO A 300 -10.14 -5.63 -1.33
N LEU A 301 -9.15 -6.24 -0.69
CA LEU A 301 -8.26 -7.20 -1.35
C LEU A 301 -8.93 -8.55 -1.56
N ILE A 302 -9.48 -9.15 -0.49
CA ILE A 302 -10.11 -10.48 -0.57
C ILE A 302 -11.40 -10.43 -1.38
N GLY A 303 -12.20 -9.39 -1.23
CA GLY A 303 -13.43 -9.24 -2.01
C GLY A 303 -13.15 -9.19 -3.51
N MET A 304 -12.16 -8.41 -3.95
CA MET A 304 -11.79 -8.32 -5.35
C MET A 304 -11.12 -9.59 -5.87
N LEU A 305 -10.28 -10.25 -5.06
CA LEU A 305 -9.69 -11.56 -5.40
C LEU A 305 -10.79 -12.60 -5.66
N MET A 306 -11.73 -12.70 -4.74
CA MET A 306 -12.81 -13.69 -4.83
C MET A 306 -13.84 -13.33 -5.90
N LEU A 307 -14.08 -12.04 -6.14
CA LEU A 307 -14.91 -11.59 -7.27
C LEU A 307 -14.30 -12.02 -8.61
N GLY A 308 -12.98 -11.78 -8.81
CA GLY A 308 -12.29 -12.22 -10.02
C GLY A 308 -12.37 -13.72 -10.23
N ASN A 309 -12.18 -14.49 -9.17
CA ASN A 309 -12.31 -15.94 -9.21
C ASN A 309 -13.76 -16.39 -9.46
N PHE A 310 -14.73 -15.77 -8.84
CA PHE A 310 -16.15 -16.05 -9.08
C PHE A 310 -16.53 -15.81 -10.54
N LEU A 311 -16.11 -14.70 -11.14
CA LEU A 311 -16.31 -14.42 -12.57
C LEU A 311 -15.74 -15.53 -13.45
N ARG A 312 -14.53 -16.02 -13.14
CA ARG A 312 -13.89 -17.10 -13.87
C ARG A 312 -14.66 -18.42 -13.76
N GLU A 313 -15.04 -18.81 -12.55
CA GLU A 313 -15.62 -20.13 -12.30
C GLU A 313 -17.10 -20.20 -12.69
N CYS A 314 -17.83 -19.07 -12.78
CA CYS A 314 -19.20 -19.06 -13.25
C CYS A 314 -19.31 -19.36 -14.75
N LYS A 315 -18.27 -19.16 -15.55
CA LYS A 315 -18.14 -19.49 -17.00
C LYS A 315 -19.21 -18.84 -17.91
N VAL A 316 -19.85 -17.80 -17.46
CA VAL A 316 -20.83 -17.02 -18.27
C VAL A 316 -20.34 -15.58 -18.52
N THR A 317 -19.23 -15.21 -17.92
CA THR A 317 -18.61 -13.88 -17.98
C THR A 317 -17.22 -13.90 -18.61
N GLU A 318 -16.98 -14.80 -19.55
CA GLU A 318 -15.65 -15.03 -20.15
C GLU A 318 -14.99 -13.73 -20.64
N ARG A 319 -15.77 -12.86 -21.29
CA ARG A 319 -15.27 -11.56 -21.76
C ARG A 319 -14.73 -10.68 -20.62
N LEU A 320 -15.40 -10.68 -19.45
CA LEU A 320 -14.96 -9.91 -18.29
C LEU A 320 -13.71 -10.54 -17.66
N VAL A 321 -13.64 -11.86 -17.66
CA VAL A 321 -12.47 -12.61 -17.20
C VAL A 321 -11.24 -12.26 -18.04
N GLN A 322 -11.38 -12.29 -19.37
CA GLN A 322 -10.29 -11.94 -20.29
C GLN A 322 -9.82 -10.48 -20.06
N ALA A 323 -10.75 -9.55 -19.98
CA ALA A 323 -10.43 -8.16 -19.70
C ALA A 323 -9.71 -7.97 -18.35
N SER A 324 -10.14 -8.70 -17.31
CA SER A 324 -9.52 -8.61 -15.97
C SER A 324 -8.11 -9.20 -15.95
N GLN A 325 -7.88 -10.31 -16.67
CA GLN A 325 -6.60 -11.00 -16.71
C GLN A 325 -5.54 -10.32 -17.57
N ASN A 326 -5.93 -9.54 -18.54
CA ASN A 326 -5.03 -8.94 -19.52
C ASN A 326 -5.07 -7.41 -19.47
N GLU A 327 -6.14 -6.78 -19.95
CA GLU A 327 -6.17 -5.33 -20.16
C GLU A 327 -6.14 -4.57 -18.83
N ILE A 328 -7.06 -4.92 -17.91
CA ILE A 328 -7.23 -4.19 -16.65
C ILE A 328 -5.99 -4.32 -15.77
N ILE A 329 -5.51 -5.56 -15.55
CA ILE A 329 -4.33 -5.79 -14.69
C ILE A 329 -3.09 -5.11 -15.26
N ASN A 330 -2.89 -5.14 -16.57
CA ASN A 330 -1.72 -4.54 -17.23
C ASN A 330 -1.77 -3.01 -17.16
N ILE A 331 -2.92 -2.39 -17.47
CA ILE A 331 -3.11 -0.93 -17.39
C ILE A 331 -2.86 -0.45 -15.96
N VAL A 332 -3.49 -1.10 -14.99
CA VAL A 332 -3.36 -0.71 -13.57
C VAL A 332 -1.93 -0.94 -13.07
N THR A 333 -1.27 -2.01 -13.50
CA THR A 333 0.15 -2.27 -13.16
C THR A 333 1.07 -1.19 -13.70
N ILE A 334 0.84 -0.71 -14.95
CA ILE A 334 1.62 0.38 -15.55
C ILE A 334 1.44 1.67 -14.71
N PHE A 335 0.20 2.03 -14.39
CA PHE A 335 -0.08 3.24 -13.61
C PHE A 335 0.47 3.15 -12.19
N LEU A 336 0.29 2.00 -11.53
CA LEU A 336 0.86 1.74 -10.22
C LEU A 336 2.39 1.85 -10.23
N GLY A 337 3.04 1.16 -11.17
CA GLY A 337 4.50 1.17 -11.30
C GLY A 337 5.05 2.56 -11.61
N THR A 338 4.39 3.32 -12.50
CA THR A 338 4.75 4.70 -12.81
C THR A 338 4.62 5.60 -11.58
N SER A 339 3.50 5.53 -10.87
CA SER A 339 3.27 6.35 -9.67
C SER A 339 4.28 6.04 -8.57
N VAL A 340 4.55 4.77 -8.32
CA VAL A 340 5.57 4.35 -7.32
C VAL A 340 6.96 4.80 -7.77
N GLY A 341 7.31 4.63 -9.04
CA GLY A 341 8.60 5.05 -9.58
C GLY A 341 8.85 6.56 -9.39
N LEU A 342 7.84 7.37 -9.55
CA LEU A 342 7.94 8.82 -9.35
C LEU A 342 8.07 9.23 -7.86
N THR A 343 7.76 8.36 -6.91
CA THR A 343 8.04 8.62 -5.48
C THR A 343 9.50 8.36 -5.10
N MET A 344 10.29 7.71 -5.97
CA MET A 344 11.69 7.37 -5.73
C MET A 344 12.61 8.56 -6.03
N GLN A 345 12.63 9.52 -5.14
CA GLN A 345 13.57 10.63 -5.20
C GLN A 345 14.95 10.17 -4.67
N GLY A 346 16.03 10.53 -5.36
CA GLY A 346 17.37 10.02 -5.06
C GLY A 346 17.86 10.35 -3.66
N ASP A 347 17.50 11.51 -3.14
CA ASP A 347 17.81 11.97 -1.78
C ASP A 347 17.12 11.14 -0.67
N ARG A 348 15.96 10.58 -0.97
CA ARG A 348 15.21 9.71 -0.05
C ARG A 348 15.51 8.23 -0.27
N PHE A 349 15.70 7.82 -1.51
CA PHE A 349 15.88 6.41 -1.86
C PHE A 349 17.27 5.86 -1.47
N LEU A 350 18.31 6.71 -1.48
CA LEU A 350 19.69 6.31 -1.13
C LEU A 350 20.01 6.44 0.38
N GLN A 351 18.98 6.50 1.23
CA GLN A 351 19.16 6.53 2.68
C GLN A 351 19.43 5.15 3.26
N ALA A 352 20.09 5.11 4.43
CA ALA A 352 20.38 3.87 5.14
C ALA A 352 19.11 3.04 5.45
N GLU A 353 17.99 3.71 5.74
CA GLU A 353 16.69 3.06 5.98
C GLU A 353 16.22 2.26 4.77
N THR A 354 16.33 2.81 3.57
CA THR A 354 15.93 2.10 2.33
C THR A 354 16.80 0.87 2.10
N LEU A 355 18.12 0.98 2.31
CA LEU A 355 19.03 -0.16 2.19
C LEU A 355 18.72 -1.24 3.23
N LEU A 356 18.35 -0.85 4.45
CA LEU A 356 17.89 -1.75 5.49
C LEU A 356 16.60 -2.47 5.09
N ILE A 357 15.61 -1.76 4.55
CA ILE A 357 14.35 -2.34 4.06
C ILE A 357 14.63 -3.36 2.95
N ILE A 358 15.54 -3.04 2.04
CA ILE A 358 15.97 -3.94 0.98
C ILE A 358 16.62 -5.20 1.58
N LEU A 359 17.53 -5.07 2.52
CA LEU A 359 18.17 -6.21 3.18
C LEU A 359 17.14 -7.08 3.94
N LEU A 360 16.25 -6.45 4.71
CA LEU A 360 15.18 -7.14 5.43
C LEU A 360 14.25 -7.92 4.49
N GLY A 361 13.96 -7.38 3.31
CA GLY A 361 13.16 -8.07 2.31
C GLY A 361 13.78 -9.38 1.79
N ILE A 362 15.12 -9.43 1.59
CA ILE A 362 15.81 -10.68 1.21
C ILE A 362 15.64 -11.72 2.31
N VAL A 363 15.90 -11.32 3.55
CA VAL A 363 15.81 -12.20 4.73
C VAL A 363 14.36 -12.67 4.91
N ALA A 364 13.39 -11.75 4.82
CA ALA A 364 11.96 -12.03 4.90
C ALA A 364 11.54 -13.15 3.95
N PHE A 365 11.92 -13.00 2.70
CA PHE A 365 11.58 -13.96 1.64
C PHE A 365 12.26 -15.31 1.85
N GLY A 366 13.50 -15.29 2.34
CA GLY A 366 14.23 -16.50 2.73
C GLY A 366 13.55 -17.25 3.87
N VAL A 367 13.15 -16.54 4.92
CA VAL A 367 12.46 -17.09 6.09
C VAL A 367 11.08 -17.62 5.69
N ALA A 368 10.31 -16.91 4.86
CA ALA A 368 9.01 -17.38 4.36
C ALA A 368 9.14 -18.70 3.58
N THR A 369 10.12 -18.77 2.68
CA THR A 369 10.42 -20.00 1.91
C THR A 369 10.81 -21.15 2.85
N ALA A 370 11.68 -20.89 3.80
CA ALA A 370 12.11 -21.88 4.80
C ALA A 370 10.95 -22.36 5.66
N GLY A 371 10.12 -21.44 6.15
CA GLY A 371 8.94 -21.72 6.95
C GLY A 371 7.98 -22.68 6.26
N GLY A 372 7.66 -22.41 4.99
CA GLY A 372 6.80 -23.28 4.19
C GLY A 372 7.40 -24.69 3.96
N VAL A 373 8.70 -24.78 3.65
CA VAL A 373 9.39 -26.06 3.45
C VAL A 373 9.46 -26.86 4.76
N ILE A 374 9.78 -26.22 5.88
CA ILE A 374 9.84 -26.87 7.20
C ILE A 374 8.44 -27.35 7.61
N ALA A 375 7.41 -26.55 7.40
CA ALA A 375 6.04 -26.93 7.66
C ALA A 375 5.61 -28.17 6.86
N ALA A 376 6.00 -28.27 5.60
CA ALA A 376 5.74 -29.45 4.78
C ALA A 376 6.43 -30.70 5.35
N LYS A 377 7.65 -30.56 5.88
CA LYS A 377 8.35 -31.67 6.57
C LYS A 377 7.64 -32.04 7.85
N LEU A 378 7.20 -31.07 8.66
CA LEU A 378 6.43 -31.32 9.89
C LEU A 378 5.09 -32.00 9.58
N MET A 379 4.42 -31.57 8.50
CA MET A 379 3.21 -32.27 8.03
C MET A 379 3.47 -33.74 7.72
N ASN A 380 4.62 -34.09 7.15
CA ASN A 380 4.96 -35.46 6.85
C ASN A 380 5.21 -36.32 8.10
N LEU A 381 5.57 -35.69 9.21
CA LEU A 381 5.65 -36.42 10.51
C LEU A 381 4.25 -36.80 11.03
N ILE A 382 3.26 -35.94 10.79
CA ILE A 382 1.87 -36.14 11.22
C ILE A 382 1.15 -37.08 10.22
N TRP A 383 1.24 -36.82 8.94
CA TRP A 383 0.54 -37.57 7.88
C TRP A 383 1.47 -38.55 7.16
N ARG A 384 2.12 -39.46 7.87
CA ARG A 384 3.11 -40.39 7.30
C ARG A 384 2.58 -41.30 6.17
N LYS A 385 1.27 -41.64 6.18
CA LYS A 385 0.66 -42.48 5.12
C LYS A 385 0.49 -41.79 3.77
N ASN A 386 0.47 -40.48 3.75
CA ASN A 386 0.29 -39.69 2.53
C ASN A 386 1.19 -38.43 2.56
N PRO A 387 2.51 -38.63 2.42
CA PRO A 387 3.47 -37.55 2.52
C PRO A 387 3.33 -36.57 1.37
N VAL A 388 3.59 -35.28 1.64
CA VAL A 388 3.72 -34.25 0.62
C VAL A 388 5.19 -34.07 0.25
N ASN A 389 5.46 -33.70 -0.99
CA ASN A 389 6.82 -33.29 -1.35
C ASN A 389 7.13 -31.95 -0.68
N PRO A 390 8.17 -31.84 0.17
CA PRO A 390 8.43 -30.59 0.91
C PRO A 390 8.73 -29.39 0.02
N LEU A 391 9.15 -29.61 -1.23
CA LEU A 391 9.38 -28.53 -2.19
C LEU A 391 8.14 -27.66 -2.41
N ILE A 392 6.92 -28.24 -2.34
CA ILE A 392 5.70 -27.44 -2.53
C ILE A 392 5.47 -26.42 -1.41
N GLY A 393 6.09 -26.63 -0.24
CA GLY A 393 6.02 -25.67 0.87
C GLY A 393 6.63 -24.33 0.52
N SER A 394 7.68 -24.28 -0.32
CA SER A 394 8.27 -23.02 -0.78
C SER A 394 7.29 -22.17 -1.58
N ALA A 395 6.25 -22.78 -2.17
CA ALA A 395 5.22 -22.07 -2.91
C ALA A 395 4.18 -21.38 -2.00
N GLY A 396 4.28 -21.51 -0.66
CA GLY A 396 3.37 -20.85 0.28
C GLY A 396 3.45 -19.32 0.31
N VAL A 397 4.42 -18.72 -0.36
CA VAL A 397 4.50 -17.27 -0.59
C VAL A 397 3.53 -16.85 -1.69
N SER A 398 3.08 -15.57 -1.67
CA SER A 398 2.02 -15.05 -2.55
C SER A 398 2.44 -14.81 -4.01
N ALA A 399 3.69 -15.10 -4.40
CA ALA A 399 4.17 -14.89 -5.77
C ALA A 399 3.53 -15.90 -6.76
N VAL A 400 2.29 -15.66 -7.16
CA VAL A 400 1.48 -16.53 -8.04
C VAL A 400 1.72 -16.18 -9.51
N PRO A 401 1.88 -17.16 -10.40
CA PRO A 401 2.16 -18.60 -10.16
C PRO A 401 3.67 -18.91 -10.08
N MET A 402 4.51 -17.90 -9.89
CA MET A 402 5.97 -18.00 -10.03
C MET A 402 6.58 -18.97 -9.01
N ALA A 403 6.23 -18.87 -7.72
CA ALA A 403 6.76 -19.74 -6.69
C ALA A 403 6.36 -21.21 -6.91
N ALA A 404 5.14 -21.46 -7.39
CA ALA A 404 4.70 -22.81 -7.75
C ALA A 404 5.50 -23.39 -8.92
N ARG A 405 5.81 -22.57 -9.93
CA ARG A 405 6.69 -22.98 -11.06
C ARG A 405 8.10 -23.28 -10.59
N VAL A 406 8.65 -22.49 -9.68
CA VAL A 406 10.00 -22.73 -9.13
C VAL A 406 10.02 -24.04 -8.36
N SER A 407 9.04 -24.33 -7.52
CA SER A 407 8.92 -25.62 -6.81
C SER A 407 8.87 -26.78 -7.78
N HIS A 408 8.10 -26.66 -8.84
CA HIS A 408 7.99 -27.66 -9.91
C HIS A 408 9.33 -27.88 -10.64
N ASN A 409 9.95 -26.79 -11.11
CA ASN A 409 11.21 -26.85 -11.84
C ASN A 409 12.34 -27.46 -10.99
N VAL A 410 12.39 -27.16 -9.70
CA VAL A 410 13.36 -27.76 -8.78
C VAL A 410 13.06 -29.25 -8.62
N GLY A 411 11.80 -29.66 -8.48
CA GLY A 411 11.40 -31.05 -8.43
C GLY A 411 11.82 -31.86 -9.66
N GLN A 412 11.58 -31.28 -10.84
CA GLN A 412 11.96 -31.91 -12.13
C GLN A 412 13.47 -32.07 -12.34
N LYS A 413 14.32 -31.24 -11.73
CA LYS A 413 15.77 -31.41 -11.73
C LYS A 413 16.22 -32.75 -11.08
N TYR A 414 15.43 -33.26 -10.12
CA TYR A 414 15.72 -34.51 -9.43
C TYR A 414 14.96 -35.71 -9.99
N ASP A 415 13.74 -35.51 -10.48
CA ASP A 415 12.91 -36.50 -11.15
C ASP A 415 12.06 -35.81 -12.22
N PRO A 416 12.45 -35.94 -13.52
CA PRO A 416 11.75 -35.30 -14.63
C PRO A 416 10.27 -35.67 -14.75
N SER A 417 9.87 -36.81 -14.20
CA SER A 417 8.49 -37.30 -14.23
C SER A 417 7.65 -36.80 -13.00
N ASN A 418 8.24 -36.03 -12.06
CA ASN A 418 7.56 -35.56 -10.88
C ASN A 418 6.90 -34.20 -11.15
N TYR A 419 5.62 -34.20 -11.47
CA TYR A 419 4.84 -33.00 -11.77
C TYR A 419 4.26 -32.36 -10.50
N LEU A 420 4.99 -31.43 -9.88
CA LEU A 420 4.59 -30.76 -8.65
C LEU A 420 3.73 -29.51 -8.85
N LEU A 421 3.61 -28.98 -10.09
CA LEU A 421 2.99 -27.67 -10.34
C LEU A 421 1.60 -27.54 -9.71
N MET A 422 0.70 -28.47 -10.04
CA MET A 422 -0.67 -28.42 -9.51
C MET A 422 -0.73 -28.56 -7.98
N HIS A 423 0.17 -29.31 -7.39
CA HIS A 423 0.26 -29.45 -5.95
C HIS A 423 0.82 -28.20 -5.28
N ALA A 424 1.78 -27.53 -5.92
CA ALA A 424 2.36 -26.28 -5.45
C ALA A 424 1.42 -25.07 -5.58
N MET A 425 0.46 -25.13 -6.53
CA MET A 425 -0.57 -24.08 -6.66
C MET A 425 -1.46 -23.97 -5.42
N GLY A 426 -1.74 -25.06 -4.71
CA GLY A 426 -2.53 -25.05 -3.48
C GLY A 426 -1.93 -24.12 -2.40
N PRO A 427 -0.71 -24.39 -1.94
CA PRO A 427 -0.01 -23.50 -0.99
C PRO A 427 0.16 -22.07 -1.52
N ASN A 428 0.44 -21.92 -2.83
CA ASN A 428 0.69 -20.62 -3.44
C ASN A 428 -0.53 -19.69 -3.34
N VAL A 429 -1.69 -20.22 -3.67
CA VAL A 429 -2.96 -19.49 -3.57
C VAL A 429 -3.36 -19.25 -2.11
N ALA A 430 -3.09 -20.20 -1.23
CA ALA A 430 -3.28 -20.03 0.21
C ALA A 430 -2.42 -18.89 0.77
N GLY A 431 -1.22 -18.71 0.23
CA GLY A 431 -0.34 -17.59 0.56
C GLY A 431 -0.97 -16.24 0.27
N VAL A 432 -1.61 -16.07 -0.90
CA VAL A 432 -2.29 -14.81 -1.29
C VAL A 432 -3.37 -14.43 -0.28
N ILE A 433 -4.23 -15.40 0.06
CA ILE A 433 -5.28 -15.18 1.07
C ILE A 433 -4.62 -14.80 2.41
N GLY A 434 -3.57 -15.54 2.83
CA GLY A 434 -2.87 -15.31 4.08
C GLY A 434 -2.27 -13.91 4.16
N THR A 435 -1.58 -13.45 3.12
CA THR A 435 -0.95 -12.13 3.08
C THR A 435 -2.00 -11.01 3.12
N ALA A 436 -3.10 -11.13 2.36
CA ALA A 436 -4.18 -10.16 2.36
C ALA A 436 -4.91 -10.08 3.73
N VAL A 437 -5.10 -11.23 4.39
CA VAL A 437 -5.68 -11.31 5.75
C VAL A 437 -4.76 -10.64 6.77
N ILE A 438 -3.44 -10.88 6.70
CA ILE A 438 -2.46 -10.23 7.60
C ILE A 438 -2.43 -8.72 7.36
N ALA A 439 -2.47 -8.27 6.11
CA ALA A 439 -2.54 -6.84 5.81
C ALA A 439 -3.78 -6.19 6.45
N GLY A 440 -4.96 -6.80 6.29
CA GLY A 440 -6.17 -6.35 6.96
C GLY A 440 -6.06 -6.35 8.49
N TYR A 441 -5.43 -7.38 9.08
CA TYR A 441 -5.19 -7.45 10.52
C TYR A 441 -4.27 -6.30 11.00
N TYR A 442 -3.19 -6.01 10.29
CA TYR A 442 -2.31 -4.89 10.63
C TYR A 442 -3.04 -3.55 10.51
N ILE A 443 -3.87 -3.36 9.50
CA ILE A 443 -4.70 -2.15 9.38
C ILE A 443 -5.64 -2.04 10.57
N ALA A 444 -6.41 -3.08 10.88
CA ALA A 444 -7.36 -3.09 11.99
C ALA A 444 -6.73 -2.79 13.36
N THR A 445 -5.45 -3.17 13.54
CA THR A 445 -4.77 -3.04 14.84
C THR A 445 -3.88 -1.80 14.94
N LEU A 446 -3.31 -1.31 13.84
CA LEU A 446 -2.27 -0.27 13.84
C LEU A 446 -2.72 1.04 13.20
N ALA A 447 -3.75 1.06 12.33
CA ALA A 447 -4.24 2.27 11.67
C ALA A 447 -5.20 3.09 12.56
N LYS A 448 -5.09 2.98 13.89
CA LYS A 448 -5.94 3.71 14.85
C LYS A 448 -5.36 5.08 15.18
#